data_d7b075393b1d3260645aaa6c3a67ce4a
#
_entry.id   d7b075393b1d3260645aaa6c3a67ce4a
#
_cell.length_a   1.000
_cell.length_b   1.000
_cell.length_c   1.000
_cell.angle_alpha   90.00
_cell.angle_beta   90.00
_cell.angle_gamma   90.00
#
_symmetry.space_group_name_H-M   'P 1'
#
loop_
_entity.id
_entity.type
_entity.pdbx_description
1 polymer ?
#
loop_
_entity_poly.entity_id
_entity_poly.type
_entity_poly.pdbx_seq_one_letter_code
_entity_poly.pdbx_strand_id
1 'polypeptide(L)'
;GDGKDDLVTVSDWGSPKIYKNSGRRLSHFKSSLDSLNGWWGAIEGKDLDNDGDQDLILGNMGSNLHYKPAPGQPMKMWVNDFDNDGTIEQITTQNYDGGDYPLHQKKELTTQILALKKKNIKASEYAKKTIQELFPKNILDNTILKQANISESIIAINDGNGNFTIKILPPQVQFSCICGIQCLDVNNDGNLDLVMAGNNFEFKPQYSRLDANYGNVLLGDGKLDFEWQNYSESGFFIRNEVKQLEIVKDKKGNQFIIAAINNDTPKLYRLNEK
;
A
#
# COMPACT_ATOMS: atom_id res chain seq x y z
N GLY A 1 18.99 16.06 8.85
CA GLY A 1 19.78 15.88 7.69
C GLY A 1 21.27 16.09 7.87
N ASP A 2 22.07 15.07 7.62
CA ASP A 2 23.55 15.16 7.66
C ASP A 2 24.16 15.41 6.28
N GLY A 3 23.30 15.75 5.27
CA GLY A 3 23.70 16.02 3.89
C GLY A 3 23.98 14.77 3.05
N LYS A 4 23.56 13.59 3.50
CA LYS A 4 23.64 12.33 2.75
C LYS A 4 22.24 11.79 2.53
N ASP A 5 22.03 11.25 1.34
CA ASP A 5 20.73 10.65 1.00
C ASP A 5 20.52 9.35 1.80
N ASP A 6 19.50 9.34 2.64
CA ASP A 6 19.01 8.16 3.34
C ASP A 6 18.12 7.32 2.38
N LEU A 7 17.89 6.06 2.70
CA LEU A 7 17.02 5.18 1.92
C LEU A 7 15.76 4.85 2.73
N VAL A 8 14.60 5.08 2.14
CA VAL A 8 13.33 4.57 2.67
C VAL A 8 12.79 3.51 1.72
N THR A 9 12.34 2.38 2.28
CA THR A 9 11.78 1.26 1.49
C THR A 9 10.38 0.93 1.98
N VAL A 10 9.53 0.54 1.06
CA VAL A 10 8.18 0.05 1.31
C VAL A 10 7.98 -1.31 0.65
N SER A 11 7.04 -2.10 1.14
CA SER A 11 6.76 -3.42 0.58
C SER A 11 5.37 -3.92 0.93
N ASP A 12 4.89 -4.89 0.15
CA ASP A 12 3.71 -5.67 0.51
C ASP A 12 3.95 -6.48 1.79
N TRP A 13 2.93 -6.54 2.65
CA TRP A 13 2.97 -7.28 3.90
C TRP A 13 4.13 -6.88 4.81
N GLY A 14 4.50 -5.61 4.78
CA GLY A 14 5.60 -5.06 5.56
C GLY A 14 5.32 -3.65 6.03
N SER A 15 6.28 -3.11 6.78
CA SER A 15 6.27 -1.72 7.23
C SER A 15 7.30 -0.90 6.44
N PRO A 16 7.09 0.42 6.30
CA PRO A 16 8.12 1.31 5.80
C PRO A 16 9.38 1.18 6.66
N LYS A 17 10.55 1.12 6.02
CA LYS A 17 11.84 1.00 6.69
C LYS A 17 12.75 2.15 6.29
N ILE A 18 13.34 2.80 7.27
CA ILE A 18 14.31 3.87 7.06
C ILE A 18 15.72 3.32 7.28
N TYR A 19 16.62 3.61 6.36
CA TYR A 19 18.02 3.26 6.47
C TYR A 19 18.88 4.51 6.37
N LYS A 20 19.57 4.84 7.47
CA LYS A 20 20.50 5.96 7.50
C LYS A 20 21.79 5.65 6.77
N ASN A 21 22.23 6.62 5.96
CA ASN A 21 23.45 6.54 5.17
C ASN A 21 24.62 7.14 5.95
N SER A 22 25.56 6.30 6.37
CA SER A 22 26.81 6.76 7.00
C SER A 22 27.90 7.17 6.00
N GLY A 23 27.60 7.14 4.69
CA GLY A 23 28.58 7.34 3.59
C GLY A 23 29.36 6.07 3.22
N ARG A 24 29.34 5.04 4.06
CA ARG A 24 29.98 3.73 3.78
C ARG A 24 28.99 2.58 3.75
N ARG A 25 27.89 2.70 4.46
CA ARG A 25 26.83 1.68 4.53
C ARG A 25 25.49 2.32 4.93
N LEU A 26 24.42 1.65 4.54
CA LEU A 26 23.07 1.87 5.03
C LEU A 26 22.85 1.03 6.30
N SER A 27 22.26 1.61 7.33
CA SER A 27 21.89 0.90 8.57
C SER A 27 20.46 1.23 8.94
N HIS A 28 19.67 0.20 9.29
CA HIS A 28 18.29 0.38 9.70
C HIS A 28 18.19 1.36 10.85
N PHE A 29 17.36 2.37 10.68
CA PHE A 29 16.99 3.34 11.70
C PHE A 29 15.60 3.01 12.22
N LYS A 30 15.49 2.68 13.50
CA LYS A 30 14.22 2.32 14.13
C LYS A 30 13.33 3.56 14.25
N SER A 31 12.13 3.48 13.72
CA SER A 31 11.14 4.56 13.73
C SER A 31 9.75 4.06 14.16
N SER A 32 8.81 4.98 14.38
CA SER A 32 7.41 4.62 14.67
C SER A 32 6.75 3.88 13.50
N LEU A 33 7.25 4.04 12.26
CA LEU A 33 6.76 3.35 11.07
C LEU A 33 7.02 1.85 11.06
N ASP A 34 7.98 1.36 11.87
CA ASP A 34 8.32 -0.08 11.92
C ASP A 34 7.14 -0.99 12.31
N SER A 35 6.13 -0.44 12.96
CA SER A 35 4.92 -1.17 13.36
C SER A 35 3.75 -1.03 12.38
N LEU A 36 3.89 -0.19 11.33
CA LEU A 36 2.84 0.16 10.40
C LEU A 36 2.85 -0.79 9.19
N ASN A 37 2.36 -2.00 9.38
CA ASN A 37 2.36 -3.02 8.35
C ASN A 37 1.17 -2.86 7.39
N GLY A 38 1.44 -2.78 6.09
CA GLY A 38 0.44 -2.59 5.04
C GLY A 38 0.83 -3.26 3.72
N TRP A 39 0.15 -2.87 2.64
CA TRP A 39 0.45 -3.24 1.27
C TRP A 39 0.91 -1.99 0.50
N TRP A 40 2.10 -1.53 0.85
CA TRP A 40 2.63 -0.26 0.39
C TRP A 40 3.10 -0.35 -1.06
N GLY A 41 2.43 0.36 -1.96
CA GLY A 41 2.70 0.36 -3.40
C GLY A 41 3.52 1.54 -3.90
N ALA A 42 3.55 2.65 -3.15
CA ALA A 42 4.28 3.86 -3.52
C ALA A 42 4.76 4.63 -2.29
N ILE A 43 5.81 5.43 -2.49
CA ILE A 43 6.35 6.36 -1.50
C ILE A 43 6.89 7.60 -2.19
N GLU A 44 6.65 8.77 -1.60
CA GLU A 44 7.27 10.05 -1.94
C GLU A 44 7.71 10.75 -0.67
N GLY A 45 8.88 11.39 -0.67
CA GLY A 45 9.40 12.18 0.45
C GLY A 45 9.42 13.66 0.10
N LYS A 46 8.79 14.51 0.91
CA LYS A 46 8.77 15.96 0.77
C LYS A 46 8.59 16.63 2.13
N ASP A 47 9.16 17.81 2.27
CA ASP A 47 8.84 18.72 3.35
C ASP A 47 7.51 19.42 3.00
N LEU A 48 6.41 18.95 3.61
CA LEU A 48 5.04 19.37 3.25
C LEU A 48 4.56 20.60 4.03
N ASP A 49 5.17 20.87 5.20
CA ASP A 49 4.79 22.00 6.07
C ASP A 49 5.90 23.03 6.25
N ASN A 50 7.01 22.87 5.53
CA ASN A 50 8.17 23.75 5.53
C ASN A 50 8.86 23.87 6.90
N ASP A 51 8.87 22.81 7.69
CA ASP A 51 9.58 22.74 8.97
C ASP A 51 11.06 22.30 8.84
N GLY A 52 11.47 21.89 7.63
CA GLY A 52 12.82 21.46 7.27
C GLY A 52 13.05 19.97 7.33
N ASP A 53 12.08 19.18 7.78
CA ASP A 53 12.13 17.73 7.84
C ASP A 53 11.36 17.09 6.66
N GLN A 54 11.77 15.90 6.24
CA GLN A 54 11.08 15.20 5.14
C GLN A 54 9.93 14.37 5.70
N ASP A 55 8.72 14.68 5.28
CA ASP A 55 7.54 13.85 5.45
C ASP A 55 7.47 12.75 4.40
N LEU A 56 6.68 11.72 4.66
CA LEU A 56 6.50 10.62 3.74
C LEU A 56 5.02 10.49 3.32
N ILE A 57 4.77 10.53 2.03
CA ILE A 57 3.47 10.20 1.46
C ILE A 57 3.52 8.74 1.03
N LEU A 58 2.63 7.91 1.59
CA LEU A 58 2.65 6.46 1.44
C LEU A 58 1.36 5.97 0.78
N GLY A 59 1.49 5.38 -0.40
CA GLY A 59 0.40 4.75 -1.15
C GLY A 59 0.17 3.32 -0.70
N ASN A 60 -1.08 2.96 -0.39
CA ASN A 60 -1.51 1.63 0.04
C ASN A 60 -2.69 1.14 -0.81
N MET A 61 -3.29 0.01 -0.46
CA MET A 61 -4.42 -0.58 -1.21
C MET A 61 -5.74 0.16 -1.04
N GLY A 62 -5.84 1.06 -0.05
CA GLY A 62 -7.08 1.77 0.28
C GLY A 62 -8.04 0.95 1.12
N SER A 63 -9.10 1.59 1.62
CA SER A 63 -10.08 0.97 2.52
C SER A 63 -11.30 0.37 1.81
N ASN A 64 -11.48 0.63 0.50
CA ASN A 64 -12.53 0.02 -0.33
C ASN A 64 -12.11 -1.38 -0.83
N LEU A 65 -11.77 -2.25 0.08
CA LEU A 65 -11.12 -3.53 -0.12
C LEU A 65 -11.92 -4.60 0.65
N HIS A 66 -11.92 -5.84 0.17
CA HIS A 66 -12.54 -6.95 0.90
C HIS A 66 -11.78 -7.27 2.21
N TYR A 67 -10.47 -7.07 2.22
CA TYR A 67 -9.64 -7.20 3.39
C TYR A 67 -9.84 -6.01 4.33
N LYS A 68 -10.04 -6.29 5.62
CA LYS A 68 -10.33 -5.27 6.64
C LYS A 68 -9.33 -5.35 7.80
N PRO A 69 -8.06 -4.98 7.57
CA PRO A 69 -7.12 -4.88 8.67
C PRO A 69 -7.53 -3.76 9.62
N ALA A 70 -7.29 -3.98 10.92
CA ALA A 70 -7.49 -2.96 11.93
C ALA A 70 -6.45 -3.11 13.04
N PRO A 71 -6.18 -2.06 13.83
CA PRO A 71 -5.37 -2.17 15.03
C PRO A 71 -5.92 -3.25 15.97
N GLY A 72 -5.06 -4.18 16.38
CA GLY A 72 -5.46 -5.33 17.21
C GLY A 72 -6.16 -6.48 16.47
N GLN A 73 -6.55 -6.28 15.21
CA GLN A 73 -7.16 -7.31 14.34
C GLN A 73 -6.47 -7.33 12.96
N PRO A 74 -5.19 -7.66 12.90
CA PRO A 74 -4.46 -7.62 11.64
C PRO A 74 -4.91 -8.73 10.70
N MET A 75 -4.79 -8.46 9.41
CA MET A 75 -4.70 -9.52 8.41
C MET A 75 -3.38 -10.25 8.58
N LYS A 76 -3.36 -11.56 8.39
CA LYS A 76 -2.14 -12.37 8.47
C LYS A 76 -1.96 -13.19 7.20
N MET A 77 -0.71 -13.38 6.81
CA MET A 77 -0.31 -14.32 5.77
C MET A 77 0.67 -15.32 6.37
N TRP A 78 0.28 -16.57 6.34
CA TRP A 78 1.03 -17.72 6.84
C TRP A 78 1.73 -18.38 5.66
N VAL A 79 3.04 -18.49 5.70
CA VAL A 79 3.86 -19.02 4.60
C VAL A 79 4.66 -20.21 5.09
N ASN A 80 4.39 -21.38 4.54
CA ASN A 80 5.06 -22.64 4.90
C ASN A 80 4.78 -23.70 3.83
N ASP A 81 5.52 -24.78 3.87
CA ASP A 81 5.15 -26.09 3.30
C ASP A 81 4.24 -26.80 4.32
N PHE A 82 2.92 -26.68 4.14
CA PHE A 82 1.94 -27.12 5.14
C PHE A 82 1.69 -28.65 5.13
N ASP A 83 2.03 -29.35 4.07
CA ASP A 83 1.85 -30.81 3.96
C ASP A 83 3.14 -31.58 3.67
N ASN A 84 4.28 -30.92 3.70
CA ASN A 84 5.62 -31.43 3.46
C ASN A 84 5.79 -32.11 2.09
N ASP A 85 5.21 -31.49 1.05
CA ASP A 85 5.35 -31.96 -0.32
C ASP A 85 6.49 -31.25 -1.09
N GLY A 86 7.15 -30.26 -0.46
CA GLY A 86 8.22 -29.44 -1.01
C GLY A 86 7.71 -28.16 -1.68
N THR A 87 6.41 -27.90 -1.70
CA THR A 87 5.79 -26.69 -2.21
C THR A 87 5.50 -25.71 -1.06
N ILE A 88 5.70 -24.42 -1.30
CA ILE A 88 5.39 -23.39 -0.31
C ILE A 88 4.00 -22.82 -0.59
N GLU A 89 3.09 -22.94 0.37
CA GLU A 89 1.77 -22.33 0.30
C GLU A 89 1.72 -21.02 1.08
N GLN A 90 0.78 -20.17 0.68
CA GLN A 90 0.45 -18.90 1.32
C GLN A 90 -1.02 -18.88 1.73
N ILE A 91 -1.28 -18.86 3.04
CA ILE A 91 -2.64 -18.85 3.57
C ILE A 91 -2.90 -17.48 4.20
N THR A 92 -3.81 -16.69 3.58
CA THR A 92 -4.25 -15.41 4.12
C THR A 92 -5.41 -15.64 5.08
N THR A 93 -5.33 -15.05 6.27
CA THR A 93 -6.39 -15.09 7.29
C THR A 93 -6.78 -13.69 7.71
N GLN A 94 -8.04 -13.56 8.13
CA GLN A 94 -8.52 -12.37 8.82
C GLN A 94 -8.92 -12.74 10.25
N ASN A 95 -8.59 -11.86 11.19
CA ASN A 95 -8.97 -12.06 12.57
C ASN A 95 -10.42 -11.62 12.80
N TYR A 96 -11.23 -12.52 13.39
CA TYR A 96 -12.57 -12.24 13.90
C TYR A 96 -12.69 -12.84 15.30
N ASP A 97 -13.09 -12.03 16.28
CA ASP A 97 -13.29 -12.46 17.66
C ASP A 97 -12.12 -13.27 18.25
N GLY A 98 -10.90 -12.90 17.90
CA GLY A 98 -9.68 -13.54 18.37
C GLY A 98 -9.27 -14.82 17.61
N GLY A 99 -10.05 -15.26 16.62
CA GLY A 99 -9.71 -16.37 15.71
C GLY A 99 -9.18 -15.91 14.37
N ASP A 100 -8.20 -16.61 13.81
CA ASP A 100 -7.65 -16.34 12.48
C ASP A 100 -8.31 -17.25 11.42
N TYR A 101 -9.28 -16.70 10.68
CA TYR A 101 -10.07 -17.46 9.70
C TYR A 101 -9.51 -17.33 8.30
N PRO A 102 -9.23 -18.46 7.58
CA PRO A 102 -8.76 -18.41 6.21
C PRO A 102 -9.76 -17.74 5.27
N LEU A 103 -9.28 -16.83 4.43
CA LEU A 103 -10.07 -16.19 3.37
C LEU A 103 -10.17 -17.03 2.09
N HIS A 104 -9.40 -18.08 2.00
CA HIS A 104 -9.41 -19.02 0.89
C HIS A 104 -10.66 -19.90 0.93
N GLN A 105 -11.28 -20.08 -0.23
CA GLN A 105 -12.35 -21.08 -0.34
C GLN A 105 -11.78 -22.49 -0.06
N LYS A 106 -12.62 -23.37 0.52
CA LYS A 106 -12.23 -24.77 0.78
C LYS A 106 -11.58 -25.44 -0.44
N LYS A 107 -12.18 -25.29 -1.64
CA LYS A 107 -11.66 -25.87 -2.87
C LYS A 107 -10.25 -25.38 -3.20
N GLU A 108 -10.00 -24.12 -3.00
CA GLU A 108 -8.70 -23.46 -3.26
C GLU A 108 -7.61 -24.09 -2.39
N LEU A 109 -7.81 -24.13 -1.05
CA LEU A 109 -6.83 -24.73 -0.15
C LEU A 109 -6.70 -26.26 -0.29
N THR A 110 -7.81 -26.98 -0.49
CA THR A 110 -7.75 -28.44 -0.63
C THR A 110 -7.20 -28.91 -1.98
N THR A 111 -7.05 -28.03 -2.95
CA THR A 111 -6.34 -28.32 -4.20
C THR A 111 -4.83 -28.25 -4.00
N GLN A 112 -4.37 -27.30 -3.19
CA GLN A 112 -2.95 -27.12 -2.86
C GLN A 112 -2.54 -28.14 -1.76
N ILE A 113 -3.31 -28.26 -0.68
CA ILE A 113 -3.02 -29.07 0.49
C ILE A 113 -4.01 -30.23 0.56
N LEU A 114 -3.68 -31.34 -0.09
CA LEU A 114 -4.57 -32.51 -0.22
C LEU A 114 -4.98 -33.12 1.13
N ALA A 115 -4.13 -33.02 2.14
CA ALA A 115 -4.41 -33.53 3.49
C ALA A 115 -5.66 -32.91 4.13
N LEU A 116 -5.98 -31.64 3.78
CA LEU A 116 -7.17 -30.96 4.28
C LEU A 116 -8.48 -31.52 3.71
N LYS A 117 -8.46 -32.14 2.54
CA LYS A 117 -9.66 -32.66 1.86
C LYS A 117 -10.35 -33.74 2.69
N LYS A 118 -9.58 -34.66 3.31
CA LYS A 118 -10.11 -35.76 4.12
C LYS A 118 -10.73 -35.30 5.44
N LYS A 119 -10.16 -34.23 6.04
CA LYS A 119 -10.58 -33.71 7.35
C LYS A 119 -11.73 -32.70 7.27
N ASN A 120 -12.03 -32.17 6.07
CA ASN A 120 -13.01 -31.11 5.86
C ASN A 120 -13.96 -31.46 4.71
N ILE A 121 -14.90 -32.38 4.95
CA ILE A 121 -15.80 -32.90 3.91
C ILE A 121 -16.79 -31.82 3.46
N LYS A 122 -17.38 -31.07 4.40
CA LYS A 122 -18.37 -30.02 4.09
C LYS A 122 -17.72 -28.63 4.09
N ALA A 123 -18.10 -27.80 3.12
CA ALA A 123 -17.62 -26.42 3.04
C ALA A 123 -18.10 -25.57 4.24
N SER A 124 -19.31 -25.83 4.75
CA SER A 124 -19.88 -25.16 5.92
C SER A 124 -19.15 -25.45 7.24
N GLU A 125 -18.50 -26.61 7.34
CA GLU A 125 -17.66 -26.98 8.48
C GLU A 125 -16.28 -26.32 8.37
N TYR A 126 -15.71 -26.31 7.16
CA TYR A 126 -14.46 -25.62 6.88
C TYR A 126 -14.54 -24.11 7.17
N ALA A 127 -15.62 -23.45 6.74
CA ALA A 127 -15.79 -22.00 6.88
C ALA A 127 -15.85 -21.50 8.33
N LYS A 128 -16.04 -22.40 9.29
CA LYS A 128 -16.08 -22.09 10.73
C LYS A 128 -14.75 -22.34 11.43
N LYS A 129 -13.75 -22.87 10.74
CA LYS A 129 -12.47 -23.24 11.32
C LYS A 129 -11.45 -22.14 11.23
N THR A 130 -10.77 -21.90 12.31
CA THR A 130 -9.55 -21.10 12.36
C THR A 130 -8.38 -21.87 11.74
N ILE A 131 -7.31 -21.17 11.40
CA ILE A 131 -6.09 -21.83 10.90
C ILE A 131 -5.49 -22.79 11.94
N GLN A 132 -5.66 -22.49 13.24
CA GLN A 132 -5.21 -23.31 14.35
C GLN A 132 -5.99 -24.64 14.46
N GLU A 133 -7.22 -24.68 13.97
CA GLU A 133 -8.03 -25.92 13.89
C GLU A 133 -7.77 -26.71 12.61
N LEU A 134 -7.24 -26.07 11.58
CA LEU A 134 -6.89 -26.72 10.32
C LEU A 134 -5.53 -27.40 10.37
N PHE A 135 -4.56 -26.79 11.07
CA PHE A 135 -3.18 -27.26 11.11
C PHE A 135 -2.68 -27.47 12.54
N PRO A 136 -1.84 -28.49 12.77
CA PRO A 136 -1.27 -28.72 14.09
C PRO A 136 -0.26 -27.62 14.47
N LYS A 137 -0.12 -27.40 15.78
CA LYS A 137 0.71 -26.32 16.34
C LYS A 137 2.16 -26.35 15.85
N ASN A 138 2.77 -27.50 15.72
CA ASN A 138 4.15 -27.63 15.25
C ASN A 138 4.35 -27.17 13.80
N ILE A 139 3.34 -27.25 12.95
CA ILE A 139 3.38 -26.69 11.59
C ILE A 139 3.29 -25.16 11.68
N LEU A 140 2.35 -24.64 12.46
CA LEU A 140 2.15 -23.19 12.59
C LEU A 140 3.32 -22.48 13.26
N ASP A 141 3.96 -23.08 14.26
CA ASP A 141 5.13 -22.50 14.95
C ASP A 141 6.34 -22.32 14.01
N ASN A 142 6.39 -23.06 12.90
CA ASN A 142 7.46 -22.96 11.90
C ASN A 142 7.07 -22.11 10.67
N THR A 143 5.92 -21.45 10.68
CA THR A 143 5.51 -20.57 9.57
C THR A 143 6.22 -19.22 9.60
N ILE A 144 6.51 -18.70 8.42
CA ILE A 144 6.81 -17.27 8.27
C ILE A 144 5.49 -16.52 8.35
N LEU A 145 5.33 -15.71 9.38
CA LEU A 145 4.11 -14.92 9.57
C LEU A 145 4.34 -13.47 9.14
N LYS A 146 3.52 -13.02 8.18
CA LYS A 146 3.41 -11.61 7.77
C LYS A 146 2.09 -11.04 8.27
N GLN A 147 2.04 -9.72 8.49
CA GLN A 147 0.83 -9.04 8.98
C GLN A 147 0.60 -7.75 8.22
N ALA A 148 -0.68 -7.34 8.12
CA ALA A 148 -1.08 -6.01 7.71
C ALA A 148 -2.11 -5.49 8.71
N ASN A 149 -1.90 -4.30 9.25
CA ASN A 149 -2.75 -3.66 10.25
C ASN A 149 -3.33 -2.32 9.77
N ILE A 150 -2.97 -1.90 8.56
CA ILE A 150 -3.47 -0.70 7.89
C ILE A 150 -3.60 -0.95 6.39
N SER A 151 -4.65 -0.42 5.78
CA SER A 151 -4.87 -0.45 4.32
C SER A 151 -4.94 0.93 3.69
N GLU A 152 -5.09 1.97 4.49
CA GLU A 152 -5.22 3.35 4.04
C GLU A 152 -3.89 3.89 3.49
N SER A 153 -4.00 4.73 2.44
CA SER A 153 -2.94 5.62 2.00
C SER A 153 -2.85 6.82 2.94
N ILE A 154 -1.65 7.24 3.31
CA ILE A 154 -1.40 8.16 4.41
C ILE A 154 -0.31 9.19 4.10
N ILE A 155 -0.26 10.22 4.92
CA ILE A 155 0.92 11.04 5.16
C ILE A 155 1.48 10.65 6.53
N ALA A 156 2.77 10.41 6.59
CA ALA A 156 3.52 10.22 7.81
C ALA A 156 4.37 11.48 8.05
N ILE A 157 3.93 12.31 8.99
CA ILE A 157 4.50 13.61 9.32
C ILE A 157 5.68 13.37 10.27
N ASN A 158 6.86 13.82 9.87
CA ASN A 158 8.11 13.63 10.61
C ASN A 158 8.26 14.70 11.71
N ASP A 159 8.76 14.33 12.87
CA ASP A 159 9.12 15.26 13.97
C ASP A 159 10.63 15.57 14.03
N GLY A 160 11.37 15.21 12.97
CA GLY A 160 12.84 15.36 12.89
C GLY A 160 13.64 14.35 13.72
N ASN A 161 12.98 13.57 14.58
CA ASN A 161 13.64 12.60 15.47
C ASN A 161 13.34 11.15 15.11
N GLY A 162 12.58 10.93 14.02
CA GLY A 162 12.19 9.60 13.53
C GLY A 162 10.90 9.08 14.13
N ASN A 163 10.12 9.94 14.79
CA ASN A 163 8.74 9.64 15.10
C ASN A 163 7.86 10.29 14.04
N PHE A 164 6.84 9.54 13.63
CA PHE A 164 5.93 9.99 12.59
C PHE A 164 4.50 10.02 13.14
N THR A 165 3.83 11.14 12.95
CA THR A 165 2.39 11.27 13.16
C THR A 165 1.66 10.87 11.88
N ILE A 166 0.68 9.97 11.99
CA ILE A 166 -0.03 9.44 10.85
C ILE A 166 -1.30 10.24 10.56
N LYS A 167 -1.42 10.74 9.33
CA LYS A 167 -2.61 11.40 8.81
C LYS A 167 -3.16 10.61 7.62
N ILE A 168 -4.41 10.15 7.73
CA ILE A 168 -5.08 9.42 6.65
C ILE A 168 -5.48 10.41 5.56
N LEU A 169 -5.18 10.08 4.30
CA LEU A 169 -5.58 10.86 3.14
C LEU A 169 -7.11 10.82 2.90
N PRO A 170 -7.69 11.78 2.16
CA PRO A 170 -9.12 11.85 1.90
C PRO A 170 -9.74 10.54 1.39
N PRO A 171 -11.03 10.29 1.66
CA PRO A 171 -11.72 9.04 1.31
C PRO A 171 -11.61 8.64 -0.17
N GLN A 172 -11.54 9.61 -1.08
CA GLN A 172 -11.45 9.37 -2.52
C GLN A 172 -10.14 8.65 -2.89
N VAL A 173 -9.05 8.93 -2.18
CA VAL A 173 -7.76 8.25 -2.34
C VAL A 173 -7.86 6.77 -1.91
N GLN A 174 -8.77 6.47 -0.98
CA GLN A 174 -8.94 5.13 -0.39
C GLN A 174 -9.84 4.19 -1.22
N PHE A 175 -10.33 4.62 -2.39
CA PHE A 175 -11.22 3.79 -3.22
C PHE A 175 -10.51 2.65 -3.94
N SER A 176 -9.20 2.75 -4.17
CA SER A 176 -8.37 1.69 -4.74
C SER A 176 -6.91 1.92 -4.35
N CYS A 177 -6.00 1.03 -4.80
CA CYS A 177 -4.59 1.17 -4.49
C CYS A 177 -3.96 2.41 -5.14
N ILE A 178 -2.93 2.93 -4.48
CA ILE A 178 -2.05 3.98 -4.98
C ILE A 178 -0.67 3.38 -5.24
N CYS A 179 -0.22 3.48 -6.50
CA CYS A 179 1.07 2.95 -6.96
C CYS A 179 2.00 4.03 -7.53
N GLY A 180 1.46 5.23 -7.82
CA GLY A 180 2.24 6.38 -8.27
C GLY A 180 1.85 7.62 -7.51
N ILE A 181 2.83 8.38 -7.04
CA ILE A 181 2.67 9.62 -6.29
C ILE A 181 3.65 10.64 -6.88
N GLN A 182 3.17 11.87 -7.07
CA GLN A 182 3.99 13.04 -7.35
C GLN A 182 3.55 14.19 -6.46
N CYS A 183 4.52 14.94 -5.94
CA CYS A 183 4.31 16.09 -5.10
C CYS A 183 4.87 17.31 -5.79
N LEU A 184 4.00 18.27 -6.14
CA LEU A 184 4.34 19.49 -6.86
C LEU A 184 3.22 20.53 -6.69
N ASP A 185 3.52 21.79 -6.88
CA ASP A 185 2.52 22.87 -6.94
C ASP A 185 1.84 22.85 -8.32
N VAL A 186 0.59 22.36 -8.40
CA VAL A 186 -0.15 22.24 -9.67
C VAL A 186 -0.97 23.49 -10.00
N ASN A 187 -1.26 24.34 -9.01
CA ASN A 187 -2.11 25.51 -9.15
C ASN A 187 -1.33 26.84 -9.09
N ASN A 188 -0.02 26.81 -8.83
CA ASN A 188 0.90 27.94 -8.65
C ASN A 188 0.52 28.85 -7.46
N ASP A 189 0.08 28.27 -6.35
CA ASP A 189 -0.22 29.02 -5.12
C ASP A 189 0.96 29.01 -4.13
N GLY A 190 2.03 28.28 -4.44
CA GLY A 190 3.26 28.15 -3.66
C GLY A 190 3.23 27.00 -2.65
N ASN A 191 2.13 26.28 -2.52
CA ASN A 191 2.03 25.10 -1.68
C ASN A 191 2.24 23.81 -2.51
N LEU A 192 2.64 22.74 -1.85
CA LEU A 192 2.77 21.43 -2.49
C LEU A 192 1.42 20.72 -2.55
N ASP A 193 1.07 20.22 -3.73
CA ASP A 193 -0.09 19.41 -4.00
C ASP A 193 0.31 17.95 -4.26
N LEU A 194 -0.66 17.03 -4.19
CA LEU A 194 -0.43 15.61 -4.46
C LEU A 194 -1.18 15.20 -5.73
N VAL A 195 -0.48 14.53 -6.65
CA VAL A 195 -1.06 13.83 -7.79
C VAL A 195 -0.80 12.34 -7.60
N MET A 196 -1.87 11.55 -7.52
CA MET A 196 -1.81 10.15 -7.14
C MET A 196 -2.65 9.28 -8.07
N ALA A 197 -2.15 8.11 -8.43
CA ALA A 197 -2.88 7.14 -9.24
C ALA A 197 -2.47 5.70 -8.90
N GLY A 198 -3.30 4.74 -9.31
CA GLY A 198 -3.02 3.33 -9.05
C GLY A 198 -3.98 2.40 -9.77
N ASN A 199 -4.59 1.50 -9.10
CA ASN A 199 -5.41 0.35 -9.46
C ASN A 199 -4.61 -0.97 -9.52
N ASN A 200 -5.32 -2.09 -9.31
CA ASN A 200 -4.77 -3.44 -9.44
C ASN A 200 -5.82 -4.34 -10.09
N PHE A 201 -5.61 -4.68 -11.37
CA PHE A 201 -6.53 -5.49 -12.15
C PHE A 201 -6.30 -7.00 -11.96
N GLU A 202 -5.17 -7.39 -11.39
CA GLU A 202 -4.78 -8.78 -11.12
C GLU A 202 -5.13 -9.22 -9.68
N PHE A 203 -5.94 -8.43 -8.97
CA PHE A 203 -6.42 -8.85 -7.65
C PHE A 203 -7.26 -10.13 -7.75
N LYS A 204 -7.33 -10.92 -6.67
CA LYS A 204 -7.99 -12.24 -6.68
C LYS A 204 -9.39 -12.17 -7.31
N PRO A 205 -9.70 -13.00 -8.34
CA PRO A 205 -10.95 -12.90 -9.10
C PRO A 205 -12.23 -12.97 -8.25
N GLN A 206 -12.22 -13.70 -7.14
CA GLN A 206 -13.37 -13.82 -6.24
C GLN A 206 -13.71 -12.52 -5.49
N TYR A 207 -12.79 -11.55 -5.44
CA TYR A 207 -12.97 -10.27 -4.78
C TYR A 207 -13.07 -9.12 -5.77
N SER A 208 -13.14 -9.40 -7.07
CA SER A 208 -13.07 -8.43 -8.16
C SER A 208 -11.70 -7.72 -8.24
N ARG A 209 -11.47 -6.99 -9.30
CA ARG A 209 -10.28 -6.16 -9.44
C ARG A 209 -10.45 -4.85 -8.68
N LEU A 210 -9.35 -4.25 -8.27
CA LEU A 210 -9.33 -2.93 -7.64
C LEU A 210 -9.20 -1.88 -8.75
N ASP A 211 -10.32 -1.28 -9.19
CA ASP A 211 -10.37 -0.38 -10.35
C ASP A 211 -11.15 0.92 -10.11
N ALA A 212 -11.36 1.26 -8.84
CA ALA A 212 -12.13 2.44 -8.45
C ALA A 212 -11.29 3.73 -8.32
N ASN A 213 -10.02 3.72 -8.69
CA ASN A 213 -9.18 4.90 -8.77
C ASN A 213 -9.20 5.46 -10.19
N TYR A 214 -9.58 6.73 -10.31
CA TYR A 214 -9.61 7.44 -11.58
C TYR A 214 -8.57 8.56 -11.67
N GLY A 215 -7.54 8.50 -10.83
CA GLY A 215 -6.58 9.55 -10.57
C GLY A 215 -7.08 10.48 -9.46
N ASN A 216 -6.17 11.05 -8.72
CA ASN A 216 -6.47 11.99 -7.64
C ASN A 216 -5.53 13.19 -7.74
N VAL A 217 -6.09 14.39 -7.63
CA VAL A 217 -5.37 15.61 -7.36
C VAL A 217 -5.88 16.15 -6.04
N LEU A 218 -4.97 16.45 -5.13
CA LEU A 218 -5.29 17.03 -3.83
C LEU A 218 -4.50 18.34 -3.71
N LEU A 219 -5.21 19.44 -3.52
CA LEU A 219 -4.58 20.74 -3.28
C LEU A 219 -4.20 20.86 -1.81
N GLY A 220 -2.95 21.20 -1.57
CA GLY A 220 -2.40 21.41 -0.24
C GLY A 220 -2.51 22.87 0.21
N ASP A 221 -2.68 23.08 1.50
CA ASP A 221 -2.74 24.42 2.11
C ASP A 221 -1.40 24.86 2.73
N GLY A 222 -0.33 24.06 2.57
CA GLY A 222 0.97 24.28 3.20
C GLY A 222 0.99 24.03 4.70
N LYS A 223 -0.09 23.42 5.27
CA LYS A 223 -0.24 23.07 6.69
C LYS A 223 -0.71 21.63 6.85
N LEU A 224 -0.36 20.79 5.86
CA LEU A 224 -0.69 19.37 5.82
C LEU A 224 -2.17 19.03 5.59
N ASP A 225 -3.05 20.00 5.35
CA ASP A 225 -4.42 19.75 4.92
C ASP A 225 -4.49 19.69 3.39
N PHE A 226 -5.21 18.70 2.89
CA PHE A 226 -5.30 18.38 1.47
C PHE A 226 -6.76 18.24 1.04
N GLU A 227 -7.17 19.05 0.06
CA GLU A 227 -8.52 19.04 -0.51
C GLU A 227 -8.54 18.32 -1.84
N TRP A 228 -9.36 17.27 -1.95
CA TRP A 228 -9.51 16.50 -3.18
C TRP A 228 -10.26 17.30 -4.25
N GLN A 229 -9.70 17.35 -5.45
CA GLN A 229 -10.27 18.03 -6.60
C GLN A 229 -11.04 17.07 -7.50
N ASN A 230 -12.21 17.51 -7.97
CA ASN A 230 -13.01 16.74 -8.92
C ASN A 230 -12.26 16.62 -10.27
N TYR A 231 -12.49 15.55 -11.00
CA TYR A 231 -11.87 15.30 -12.31
C TYR A 231 -12.19 16.38 -13.36
N SER A 232 -13.38 17.01 -13.28
CA SER A 232 -13.75 18.12 -14.14
C SER A 232 -12.98 19.41 -13.85
N GLU A 233 -12.44 19.55 -12.65
CA GLU A 233 -11.66 20.70 -12.19
C GLU A 233 -10.17 20.49 -12.43
N SER A 234 -9.66 19.34 -12.01
CA SER A 234 -8.25 19.00 -12.16
C SER A 234 -7.84 18.62 -13.58
N GLY A 235 -8.78 18.09 -14.39
CA GLY A 235 -8.47 17.54 -15.72
C GLY A 235 -7.66 16.23 -15.67
N PHE A 236 -7.27 15.75 -14.49
CA PHE A 236 -6.51 14.52 -14.33
C PHE A 236 -7.46 13.34 -14.18
N PHE A 237 -7.66 12.60 -15.28
CA PHE A 237 -8.55 11.45 -15.32
C PHE A 237 -7.86 10.24 -15.97
N ILE A 238 -7.65 9.16 -15.18
CA ILE A 238 -6.97 7.96 -15.61
C ILE A 238 -7.59 6.71 -14.97
N ARG A 239 -8.17 5.81 -15.79
CA ARG A 239 -8.86 4.59 -15.34
C ARG A 239 -8.02 3.34 -15.42
N ASN A 240 -6.79 3.47 -15.90
CA ASN A 240 -5.89 2.36 -16.14
C ASN A 240 -5.20 1.90 -14.84
N GLU A 241 -4.54 0.77 -14.91
CA GLU A 241 -3.65 0.29 -13.86
C GLU A 241 -2.31 1.04 -13.93
N VAL A 242 -2.23 2.16 -13.22
CA VAL A 242 -1.01 2.98 -13.16
C VAL A 242 0.00 2.31 -12.23
N LYS A 243 1.23 2.17 -12.70
CA LYS A 243 2.35 1.61 -11.90
C LYS A 243 3.26 2.69 -11.34
N GLN A 244 3.36 3.83 -12.03
CA GLN A 244 4.21 4.94 -11.60
C GLN A 244 3.76 6.25 -12.25
N LEU A 245 3.98 7.34 -11.56
CA LEU A 245 3.89 8.71 -12.08
C LEU A 245 5.28 9.34 -12.02
N GLU A 246 5.64 10.14 -13.05
CA GLU A 246 6.89 10.90 -13.07
C GLU A 246 6.66 12.29 -13.65
N ILE A 247 7.39 13.28 -13.14
CA ILE A 247 7.42 14.63 -13.69
C ILE A 247 8.52 14.71 -14.76
N VAL A 248 8.15 15.13 -15.96
CA VAL A 248 9.08 15.34 -17.06
C VAL A 248 8.97 16.76 -17.59
N LYS A 249 10.07 17.29 -18.12
CA LYS A 249 10.11 18.64 -18.73
C LYS A 249 10.48 18.54 -20.19
N ASP A 250 9.81 19.29 -21.06
CA ASP A 250 10.23 19.42 -22.45
C ASP A 250 11.40 20.40 -22.57
N LYS A 251 11.92 20.54 -23.81
CA LYS A 251 13.05 21.47 -24.10
C LYS A 251 12.71 22.95 -23.89
N LYS A 252 11.42 23.29 -23.75
CA LYS A 252 10.95 24.66 -23.50
C LYS A 252 10.68 24.91 -22.01
N GLY A 253 10.85 23.88 -21.16
CA GLY A 253 10.60 23.94 -19.73
C GLY A 253 9.16 23.62 -19.31
N ASN A 254 8.25 23.32 -20.26
CA ASN A 254 6.89 22.91 -19.90
C ASN A 254 6.94 21.60 -19.11
N GLN A 255 6.17 21.52 -18.03
CA GLN A 255 6.10 20.35 -17.16
C GLN A 255 4.94 19.45 -17.57
N PHE A 256 5.17 18.15 -17.46
CA PHE A 256 4.19 17.12 -17.72
C PHE A 256 4.29 16.04 -16.65
N ILE A 257 3.17 15.40 -16.36
CA ILE A 257 3.13 14.14 -15.62
C ILE A 257 2.99 13.01 -16.64
N ILE A 258 3.95 12.09 -16.64
CA ILE A 258 3.86 10.84 -17.38
C ILE A 258 3.36 9.74 -16.45
N ALA A 259 2.32 9.01 -16.88
CA ALA A 259 1.80 7.85 -16.18
C ALA A 259 2.25 6.57 -16.90
N ALA A 260 3.05 5.74 -16.23
CA ALA A 260 3.39 4.41 -16.68
C ALA A 260 2.23 3.45 -16.39
N ILE A 261 1.70 2.80 -17.41
CA ILE A 261 0.51 1.98 -17.35
C ILE A 261 0.87 0.51 -17.59
N ASN A 262 0.32 -0.38 -16.77
CA ASN A 262 0.52 -1.81 -16.95
C ASN A 262 -0.12 -2.29 -18.25
N ASN A 263 0.70 -2.89 -19.11
CA ASN A 263 0.28 -3.48 -20.39
C ASN A 263 -0.51 -2.53 -21.31
N ASP A 264 -0.19 -1.21 -21.27
CA ASP A 264 -0.83 -0.20 -22.11
C ASP A 264 0.17 0.95 -22.41
N THR A 265 -0.20 1.85 -23.34
CA THR A 265 0.61 3.02 -23.71
C THR A 265 0.66 4.02 -22.56
N PRO A 266 1.85 4.56 -22.22
CA PRO A 266 1.95 5.64 -21.24
C PRO A 266 1.09 6.85 -21.62
N LYS A 267 0.53 7.51 -20.61
CA LYS A 267 -0.24 8.75 -20.79
C LYS A 267 0.55 9.95 -20.31
N LEU A 268 0.37 11.07 -21.00
CA LEU A 268 1.05 12.32 -20.70
C LEU A 268 0.00 13.40 -20.41
N TYR A 269 0.11 14.04 -19.26
CA TYR A 269 -0.72 15.13 -18.81
C TYR A 269 0.12 16.40 -18.72
N ARG A 270 -0.30 17.45 -19.40
CA ARG A 270 0.38 18.74 -19.31
C ARG A 270 -0.09 19.49 -18.06
N LEU A 271 0.86 20.02 -17.30
CA LEU A 271 0.57 21.00 -16.26
C LEU A 271 0.33 22.34 -16.94
N ASN A 272 -0.87 22.90 -16.75
CA ASN A 272 -1.21 24.18 -17.34
C ASN A 272 -0.61 25.30 -16.49
N GLU A 273 0.20 26.16 -17.12
CA GLU A 273 0.45 27.47 -16.59
C GLU A 273 -0.86 28.26 -16.69
N LYS A 274 -1.31 28.86 -15.58
CA LYS A 274 -2.43 29.82 -15.61
C LYS A 274 -2.00 31.15 -16.21
#